data_b314f1de6532530f45056027e257ca97
#
_entry.id   b314f1de6532530f45056027e257ca97
#
_cell.length_a   1.000
_cell.length_b   1.000
_cell.length_c   1.000
_cell.angle_alpha   90.00
_cell.angle_beta   90.00
_cell.angle_gamma   90.00
#
_symmetry.space_group_name_H-M   'P 1'
#
loop_
_entity.id
_entity.type
_entity.pdbx_description
1 polymer ?
#
loop_
_entity_poly.entity_id
_entity_poly.type
_entity_poly.pdbx_seq_one_letter_code
_entity_poly.pdbx_strand_id
1 'polypeptide(L)'
;MPSPRRYFRYDVQIPMHLEPVDRYGKHLGADRRQLISEKEEAHLKELNDQLDEWLGKVFNTSSSALYVFYVLNHRLNFMWWMTDLLMESNDPRQQHDYKFRSKEDLKFSPPSSKKGSSIAPLIQGLYRAIDLYIIELKTVIKKSVAGKIFLYPWASQGLFSASLYVKNLDDLADSGVLPAKVLKLMIEKLNLQAMALERLKGVYRKISRAEEWPSYQTNLSCGGFSFLTNDSYPVFGNMDIFMAIDAEVMVCRGKIISQVSIGNEPFKYRIGVEFDLLTSEQEHAITLFLQHKEIKDAMAMVALPF
;
A
#
# COMPACT_ATOMS: atom_id res chain seq x y z
N MET A 1 5.75 44.25 -0.71
CA MET A 1 4.78 44.01 -1.79
C MET A 1 4.38 42.54 -1.77
N PRO A 2 3.08 42.18 -1.79
CA PRO A 2 2.72 40.78 -1.90
C PRO A 2 3.24 40.23 -3.24
N SER A 3 3.96 39.12 -3.20
CA SER A 3 4.40 38.39 -4.39
C SER A 3 3.19 38.09 -5.27
N PRO A 4 3.24 38.28 -6.61
CA PRO A 4 2.13 37.95 -7.47
C PRO A 4 1.81 36.46 -7.31
N ARG A 5 0.54 36.17 -7.02
CA ARG A 5 0.06 34.79 -6.84
C ARG A 5 0.27 34.02 -8.14
N ARG A 6 0.98 32.92 -8.05
CA ARG A 6 1.45 32.14 -9.21
C ARG A 6 0.35 31.26 -9.83
N TYR A 7 -0.71 30.92 -9.07
CA TYR A 7 -1.71 29.93 -9.45
C TYR A 7 -3.13 30.47 -9.28
N PHE A 8 -3.98 30.08 -10.21
CA PHE A 8 -5.43 30.27 -10.12
C PHE A 8 -5.97 29.56 -8.87
N ARG A 9 -6.91 30.20 -8.17
CA ARG A 9 -7.53 29.70 -6.95
C ARG A 9 -9.04 29.77 -7.05
N TYR A 10 -9.69 28.74 -6.57
CA TYR A 10 -11.15 28.70 -6.54
C TYR A 10 -11.66 28.14 -5.20
N ASP A 11 -12.81 28.64 -4.73
CA ASP A 11 -13.44 28.16 -3.51
C ASP A 11 -14.27 26.92 -3.84
N VAL A 12 -13.94 25.83 -3.22
CA VAL A 12 -14.56 24.51 -3.44
C VAL A 12 -14.82 23.81 -2.11
N GLN A 13 -15.78 22.93 -2.12
CA GLN A 13 -16.04 22.02 -1.02
C GLN A 13 -15.52 20.64 -1.39
N ILE A 14 -14.55 20.13 -0.63
CA ILE A 14 -13.85 18.88 -0.94
C ILE A 14 -13.80 17.98 0.28
N PRO A 15 -14.18 16.70 0.15
CA PRO A 15 -13.88 15.69 1.15
C PRO A 15 -12.38 15.49 1.27
N MET A 16 -11.83 15.64 2.47
CA MET A 16 -10.40 15.48 2.73
C MET A 16 -10.15 14.74 4.03
N HIS A 17 -9.08 13.94 4.04
CA HIS A 17 -8.49 13.40 5.24
C HIS A 17 -7.04 13.90 5.34
N LEU A 18 -6.67 14.43 6.51
CA LEU A 18 -5.39 15.08 6.76
C LEU A 18 -4.65 14.33 7.86
N GLU A 19 -3.44 13.89 7.58
CA GLU A 19 -2.61 13.18 8.56
C GLU A 19 -1.31 13.94 8.83
N PRO A 20 -1.09 14.39 10.07
CA PRO A 20 0.21 14.96 10.45
C PRO A 20 1.32 13.94 10.29
N VAL A 21 2.47 14.40 9.82
CA VAL A 21 3.67 13.60 9.61
C VAL A 21 4.77 14.18 10.50
N ASP A 22 5.63 13.33 11.07
CA ASP A 22 6.76 13.82 11.83
C ASP A 22 7.78 14.53 10.93
N ARG A 23 8.77 15.22 11.54
CA ARG A 23 9.82 15.94 10.81
C ARG A 23 10.68 15.06 9.90
N TYR A 24 10.64 13.74 10.08
CA TYR A 24 11.35 12.75 9.26
C TYR A 24 10.45 12.14 8.19
N GLY A 25 9.21 12.61 8.07
CA GLY A 25 8.22 12.05 7.17
C GLY A 25 7.66 10.70 7.62
N LYS A 26 7.95 10.31 8.87
CA LYS A 26 7.39 9.10 9.44
C LYS A 26 5.96 9.35 9.88
N HIS A 27 5.11 8.48 9.45
CA HIS A 27 3.73 8.41 9.88
C HIS A 27 3.65 8.07 11.36
N LEU A 28 2.66 8.64 12.02
CA LEU A 28 2.18 8.17 13.30
C LEU A 28 1.33 6.88 13.15
N GLY A 29 1.58 6.12 12.07
CA GLY A 29 0.85 4.89 11.73
C GLY A 29 1.09 3.76 12.72
N ALA A 30 0.50 2.60 12.43
CA ALA A 30 0.57 1.44 13.29
C ALA A 30 2.01 1.08 13.64
N ASP A 31 2.26 0.87 14.92
CA ASP A 31 3.53 0.29 15.38
C ASP A 31 3.69 -1.07 14.69
N ARG A 32 4.90 -1.35 14.17
CA ARG A 32 5.26 -2.65 13.58
C ARG A 32 4.79 -3.83 14.44
N ARG A 33 4.87 -3.70 15.76
CA ARG A 33 4.42 -4.72 16.72
C ARG A 33 2.93 -5.02 16.67
N GLN A 34 2.13 -4.10 16.13
CA GLN A 34 0.69 -4.32 15.91
C GLN A 34 0.44 -5.11 14.61
N LEU A 35 1.37 -5.06 13.68
CA LEU A 35 1.29 -5.72 12.38
C LEU A 35 1.83 -7.14 12.42
N ILE A 36 2.93 -7.35 13.16
CA ILE A 36 3.53 -8.66 13.38
C ILE A 36 4.06 -8.73 14.82
N SER A 37 3.67 -9.75 15.56
CA SER A 37 4.14 -9.96 16.92
C SER A 37 5.56 -10.56 16.94
N GLU A 38 6.27 -10.37 18.04
CA GLU A 38 7.61 -10.96 18.23
C GLU A 38 7.61 -12.49 18.07
N LYS A 39 6.50 -13.16 18.47
CA LYS A 39 6.35 -14.61 18.28
C LYS A 39 6.22 -14.99 16.81
N GLU A 40 5.47 -14.21 16.02
CA GLU A 40 5.29 -14.44 14.59
C GLU A 40 6.59 -14.15 13.82
N GLU A 41 7.35 -13.13 14.22
CA GLU A 41 8.69 -12.87 13.64
C GLU A 41 9.67 -13.99 13.94
N ALA A 42 9.71 -14.47 15.18
CA ALA A 42 10.52 -15.61 15.58
C ALA A 42 10.14 -16.87 14.81
N HIS A 43 8.83 -17.12 14.65
CA HIS A 43 8.32 -18.25 13.89
C HIS A 43 8.66 -18.14 12.39
N LEU A 44 8.54 -16.93 11.81
CA LEU A 44 8.94 -16.71 10.42
C LEU A 44 10.43 -16.97 10.20
N LYS A 45 11.27 -16.59 11.16
CA LYS A 45 12.69 -16.89 11.12
C LYS A 45 12.95 -18.41 11.19
N GLU A 46 12.28 -19.09 12.11
CA GLU A 46 12.38 -20.56 12.24
C GLU A 46 11.99 -21.26 10.93
N LEU A 47 10.87 -20.83 10.30
CA LEU A 47 10.43 -21.35 9.01
C LEU A 47 11.50 -21.13 7.91
N ASN A 48 12.16 -19.99 7.89
CA ASN A 48 13.25 -19.74 6.95
C ASN A 48 14.45 -20.68 7.19
N ASP A 49 14.88 -20.82 8.44
CA ASP A 49 15.99 -21.69 8.81
C ASP A 49 15.68 -23.16 8.45
N GLN A 50 14.47 -23.63 8.72
CA GLN A 50 14.00 -24.96 8.34
C GLN A 50 13.93 -25.15 6.81
N LEU A 51 13.42 -24.15 6.08
CA LEU A 51 13.36 -24.21 4.62
C LEU A 51 14.75 -24.30 4.00
N ASP A 52 15.70 -23.53 4.49
CA ASP A 52 17.09 -23.57 3.99
C ASP A 52 17.75 -24.92 4.26
N GLU A 53 17.53 -25.51 5.46
CA GLU A 53 18.00 -26.86 5.78
C GLU A 53 17.38 -27.92 4.85
N TRP A 54 16.05 -27.91 4.67
CA TRP A 54 15.36 -28.92 3.86
C TRP A 54 15.64 -28.74 2.36
N LEU A 55 15.74 -27.51 1.87
CA LEU A 55 16.14 -27.25 0.48
C LEU A 55 17.56 -27.81 0.22
N GLY A 56 18.47 -27.62 1.17
CA GLY A 56 19.81 -28.22 1.09
C GLY A 56 19.79 -29.76 1.02
N LYS A 57 18.88 -30.42 1.76
CA LYS A 57 18.71 -31.89 1.70
C LYS A 57 18.10 -32.38 0.38
N VAL A 58 17.11 -31.63 -0.15
CA VAL A 58 16.48 -31.93 -1.46
C VAL A 58 17.46 -31.75 -2.61
N PHE A 59 18.42 -30.82 -2.46
CA PHE A 59 19.49 -30.57 -3.45
C PHE A 59 20.28 -31.85 -3.78
N ASN A 60 20.49 -32.69 -2.80
CA ASN A 60 21.28 -33.90 -2.95
C ASN A 60 20.48 -35.07 -3.59
N THR A 61 19.15 -34.92 -3.78
CA THR A 61 18.30 -36.04 -4.20
C THR A 61 17.62 -35.87 -5.57
N SER A 62 17.36 -34.62 -6.04
CA SER A 62 16.68 -34.40 -7.32
C SER A 62 16.83 -32.96 -7.83
N SER A 63 17.44 -32.78 -8.99
CA SER A 63 17.70 -31.46 -9.59
C SER A 63 16.45 -30.74 -10.11
N SER A 64 15.42 -31.47 -10.58
CA SER A 64 14.21 -30.84 -11.19
C SER A 64 13.19 -30.35 -10.15
N ALA A 65 13.02 -31.07 -9.04
CA ALA A 65 12.13 -30.65 -7.96
C ALA A 65 12.69 -29.43 -7.24
N LEU A 66 14.00 -29.36 -7.10
CA LEU A 66 14.70 -28.30 -6.45
C LEU A 66 14.44 -26.91 -7.05
N TYR A 67 14.50 -26.80 -8.38
CA TYR A 67 14.26 -25.53 -9.06
C TYR A 67 12.89 -24.95 -8.72
N VAL A 68 11.87 -25.80 -8.65
CA VAL A 68 10.50 -25.38 -8.30
C VAL A 68 10.45 -24.77 -6.90
N PHE A 69 11.05 -25.43 -5.91
CA PHE A 69 11.08 -24.94 -4.53
C PHE A 69 11.94 -23.69 -4.39
N TYR A 70 13.05 -23.61 -5.12
CA TYR A 70 13.89 -22.42 -5.17
C TYR A 70 13.09 -21.20 -5.67
N VAL A 71 12.34 -21.36 -6.78
CA VAL A 71 11.48 -20.31 -7.34
C VAL A 71 10.44 -19.85 -6.32
N LEU A 72 9.73 -20.79 -5.69
CA LEU A 72 8.70 -20.45 -4.70
C LEU A 72 9.30 -19.72 -3.49
N ASN A 73 10.42 -20.22 -2.94
CA ASN A 73 11.05 -19.59 -1.78
C ASN A 73 11.61 -18.21 -2.12
N HIS A 74 12.21 -18.04 -3.30
CA HIS A 74 12.70 -16.74 -3.76
C HIS A 74 11.55 -15.72 -3.84
N ARG A 75 10.41 -16.10 -4.41
CA ARG A 75 9.24 -15.23 -4.54
C ARG A 75 8.60 -14.91 -3.18
N LEU A 76 8.53 -15.88 -2.26
CA LEU A 76 8.11 -15.64 -0.87
C LEU A 76 9.03 -14.64 -0.16
N ASN A 77 10.35 -14.76 -0.34
CA ASN A 77 11.32 -13.84 0.23
C ASN A 77 11.18 -12.44 -0.38
N PHE A 78 10.91 -12.32 -1.68
CA PHE A 78 10.69 -11.03 -2.32
C PHE A 78 9.37 -10.38 -1.86
N MET A 79 8.30 -11.15 -1.74
CA MET A 79 7.01 -10.68 -1.17
C MET A 79 7.22 -10.15 0.25
N TRP A 80 7.92 -10.92 1.10
CA TRP A 80 8.20 -10.52 2.47
C TRP A 80 9.05 -9.24 2.55
N TRP A 81 10.11 -9.16 1.76
CA TRP A 81 10.97 -7.98 1.72
C TRP A 81 10.20 -6.69 1.39
N MET A 82 9.27 -6.73 0.44
CA MET A 82 8.40 -5.58 0.14
C MET A 82 7.46 -5.27 1.30
N THR A 83 6.81 -6.29 1.88
CA THR A 83 5.87 -6.14 3.00
C THR A 83 6.58 -5.57 4.23
N ASP A 84 7.76 -6.06 4.54
CA ASP A 84 8.58 -5.65 5.67
C ASP A 84 8.95 -4.17 5.60
N LEU A 85 9.42 -3.71 4.44
CA LEU A 85 9.69 -2.29 4.20
C LEU A 85 8.45 -1.42 4.37
N LEU A 86 7.30 -1.86 3.86
CA LEU A 86 6.05 -1.12 4.00
C LEU A 86 5.57 -1.06 5.46
N MET A 87 5.77 -2.11 6.25
CA MET A 87 5.48 -2.11 7.69
C MET A 87 6.35 -1.12 8.47
N GLU A 88 7.56 -0.84 7.97
CA GLU A 88 8.46 0.18 8.51
C GLU A 88 8.21 1.58 7.94
N SER A 89 7.16 1.76 7.13
CA SER A 89 6.88 3.01 6.40
C SER A 89 8.02 3.44 5.46
N ASN A 90 8.81 2.48 4.99
CA ASN A 90 9.86 2.69 4.01
C ASN A 90 9.33 2.40 2.59
N ASP A 91 9.65 3.28 1.65
CA ASP A 91 9.30 3.05 0.24
C ASP A 91 10.28 2.07 -0.41
N PRO A 92 9.81 0.88 -0.84
CA PRO A 92 10.70 -0.09 -1.51
C PRO A 92 11.40 0.47 -2.76
N ARG A 93 10.80 1.46 -3.46
CA ARG A 93 11.40 2.10 -4.65
C ARG A 93 12.66 2.90 -4.33
N GLN A 94 12.81 3.36 -3.08
CA GLN A 94 13.99 4.09 -2.62
C GLN A 94 15.16 3.16 -2.28
N GLN A 95 14.90 1.85 -2.17
CA GLN A 95 15.96 0.88 -1.95
C GLN A 95 16.76 0.67 -3.23
N HIS A 96 18.10 0.68 -3.13
CA HIS A 96 19.00 0.57 -4.27
C HIS A 96 18.83 -0.73 -5.07
N ASP A 97 18.40 -1.81 -4.42
CA ASP A 97 18.23 -3.14 -5.01
C ASP A 97 16.81 -3.45 -5.50
N TYR A 98 15.83 -2.55 -5.31
CA TYR A 98 14.43 -2.75 -5.73
C TYR A 98 14.29 -3.12 -7.20
N LYS A 99 14.97 -2.37 -8.08
CA LYS A 99 14.92 -2.62 -9.53
C LYS A 99 15.53 -3.97 -9.89
N PHE A 100 16.61 -4.34 -9.21
CA PHE A 100 17.27 -5.63 -9.41
C PHE A 100 16.36 -6.77 -8.97
N ARG A 101 15.84 -6.74 -7.73
CA ARG A 101 14.93 -7.77 -7.19
C ARG A 101 13.67 -7.93 -8.04
N SER A 102 13.08 -6.82 -8.50
CA SER A 102 11.90 -6.85 -9.37
C SER A 102 12.18 -7.50 -10.73
N LYS A 103 13.37 -7.28 -11.30
CA LYS A 103 13.80 -7.93 -12.56
C LYS A 103 14.09 -9.41 -12.35
N GLU A 104 14.73 -9.78 -11.25
CA GLU A 104 14.98 -11.19 -10.91
C GLU A 104 13.66 -11.96 -10.76
N ASP A 105 12.69 -11.40 -10.01
CA ASP A 105 11.37 -12.02 -9.85
C ASP A 105 10.66 -12.30 -11.19
N LEU A 106 10.79 -11.41 -12.17
CA LEU A 106 10.20 -11.59 -13.52
C LEU A 106 10.83 -12.72 -14.34
N LYS A 107 12.02 -13.20 -13.99
CA LYS A 107 12.66 -14.33 -14.67
C LYS A 107 12.03 -15.68 -14.30
N PHE A 108 11.31 -15.73 -13.19
CA PHE A 108 10.71 -16.96 -12.68
C PHE A 108 9.35 -17.20 -13.32
N SER A 109 9.30 -18.17 -14.22
CA SER A 109 8.05 -18.64 -14.83
C SER A 109 7.31 -19.62 -13.91
N PRO A 110 5.98 -19.79 -14.07
CA PRO A 110 5.25 -20.82 -13.36
C PRO A 110 5.90 -22.17 -13.55
N PRO A 111 6.07 -22.95 -12.46
CA PRO A 111 6.70 -24.25 -12.56
C PRO A 111 5.91 -25.19 -13.49
N SER A 112 6.60 -25.79 -14.46
CA SER A 112 6.01 -26.84 -15.28
C SER A 112 5.94 -28.14 -14.48
N SER A 113 4.78 -28.78 -14.48
CA SER A 113 4.60 -30.07 -13.81
C SER A 113 4.60 -31.21 -14.82
N LYS A 114 5.16 -32.37 -14.43
CA LYS A 114 4.98 -33.61 -15.19
C LYS A 114 3.50 -33.98 -15.19
N LYS A 115 2.96 -34.38 -16.35
CA LYS A 115 1.59 -34.92 -16.45
C LYS A 115 1.41 -36.05 -15.44
N GLY A 116 0.36 -35.97 -14.62
CA GLY A 116 0.03 -37.01 -13.64
C GLY A 116 0.59 -36.84 -12.22
N SER A 117 1.30 -35.76 -11.93
CA SER A 117 1.75 -35.44 -10.55
C SER A 117 0.60 -34.95 -9.69
N SER A 118 0.32 -35.63 -8.57
CA SER A 118 -0.71 -35.22 -7.59
C SER A 118 -0.38 -33.89 -6.85
N ILE A 119 0.89 -33.53 -6.82
CA ILE A 119 1.38 -32.32 -6.13
C ILE A 119 1.38 -31.10 -7.07
N ALA A 120 1.33 -31.32 -8.38
CA ALA A 120 1.41 -30.26 -9.38
C ALA A 120 0.34 -29.17 -9.23
N PRO A 121 -0.94 -29.48 -8.99
CA PRO A 121 -1.96 -28.45 -8.79
C PRO A 121 -1.70 -27.59 -7.54
N LEU A 122 -1.16 -28.18 -6.47
CA LEU A 122 -0.81 -27.48 -5.25
C LEU A 122 0.35 -26.49 -5.48
N ILE A 123 1.40 -26.93 -6.16
CA ILE A 123 2.53 -26.08 -6.54
C ILE A 123 2.07 -24.90 -7.41
N GLN A 124 1.22 -25.17 -8.41
CA GLN A 124 0.68 -24.12 -9.27
C GLN A 124 -0.25 -23.16 -8.49
N GLY A 125 -1.06 -23.69 -7.58
CA GLY A 125 -1.91 -22.89 -6.69
C GLY A 125 -1.09 -21.98 -5.80
N LEU A 126 -0.05 -22.50 -5.16
CA LEU A 126 0.86 -21.73 -4.31
C LEU A 126 1.60 -20.64 -5.12
N TYR A 127 2.11 -20.98 -6.30
CA TYR A 127 2.74 -20.02 -7.19
C TYR A 127 1.79 -18.87 -7.54
N ARG A 128 0.54 -19.18 -7.93
CA ARG A 128 -0.48 -18.17 -8.26
C ARG A 128 -0.83 -17.29 -7.07
N ALA A 129 -0.96 -17.86 -5.88
CA ALA A 129 -1.24 -17.10 -4.67
C ALA A 129 -0.12 -16.10 -4.38
N ILE A 130 1.14 -16.52 -4.43
CA ILE A 130 2.30 -15.64 -4.26
C ILE A 130 2.31 -14.56 -5.35
N ASP A 131 2.02 -14.92 -6.60
CA ASP A 131 1.99 -14.00 -7.74
C ASP A 131 0.96 -12.88 -7.53
N LEU A 132 -0.24 -13.22 -7.08
CA LEU A 132 -1.29 -12.25 -6.78
C LEU A 132 -0.85 -11.26 -5.69
N TYR A 133 -0.22 -11.73 -4.61
CA TYR A 133 0.30 -10.84 -3.56
C TYR A 133 1.43 -9.94 -4.07
N ILE A 134 2.34 -10.46 -4.90
CA ILE A 134 3.42 -9.64 -5.49
C ILE A 134 2.86 -8.57 -6.43
N ILE A 135 1.88 -8.91 -7.27
CA ILE A 135 1.22 -7.95 -8.17
C ILE A 135 0.50 -6.88 -7.35
N GLU A 136 -0.20 -7.28 -6.31
CA GLU A 136 -0.88 -6.38 -5.39
C GLU A 136 0.11 -5.42 -4.75
N LEU A 137 1.19 -5.91 -4.14
CA LEU A 137 2.24 -5.11 -3.53
C LEU A 137 2.90 -4.14 -4.52
N LYS A 138 3.28 -4.60 -5.72
CA LYS A 138 3.84 -3.74 -6.76
C LYS A 138 2.88 -2.63 -7.18
N THR A 139 1.58 -2.93 -7.26
CA THR A 139 0.55 -1.95 -7.59
C THR A 139 0.42 -0.90 -6.50
N VAL A 140 0.39 -1.33 -5.25
CA VAL A 140 0.37 -0.44 -4.07
C VAL A 140 1.58 0.46 -4.04
N ILE A 141 2.76 -0.13 -4.13
CA ILE A 141 4.03 0.60 -4.13
C ILE A 141 4.03 1.65 -5.24
N LYS A 142 3.57 1.31 -6.45
CA LYS A 142 3.50 2.25 -7.58
C LYS A 142 2.60 3.45 -7.30
N LYS A 143 1.51 3.24 -6.59
CA LYS A 143 0.50 4.26 -6.34
C LYS A 143 0.64 4.91 -4.95
N SER A 144 1.54 4.43 -4.09
CA SER A 144 1.79 4.99 -2.76
C SER A 144 2.72 6.21 -2.82
N VAL A 145 2.58 7.10 -1.84
CA VAL A 145 3.52 8.18 -1.55
C VAL A 145 4.38 7.76 -0.37
N ALA A 146 5.70 7.82 -0.51
CA ALA A 146 6.67 7.49 0.54
C ALA A 146 6.46 6.10 1.19
N GLY A 147 6.06 5.10 0.39
CA GLY A 147 5.85 3.73 0.87
C GLY A 147 4.57 3.49 1.67
N LYS A 148 3.69 4.49 1.76
CA LYS A 148 2.41 4.32 2.44
C LYS A 148 1.39 3.64 1.55
N ILE A 149 0.63 2.73 2.13
CA ILE A 149 -0.47 2.06 1.46
C ILE A 149 -1.68 2.98 1.48
N PHE A 150 -1.99 3.56 0.33
CA PHE A 150 -3.20 4.34 0.16
C PHE A 150 -4.22 3.58 -0.67
N LEU A 151 -5.46 3.61 -0.20
CA LEU A 151 -6.67 3.63 -0.97
C LEU A 151 -6.71 2.72 -2.19
N TYR A 152 -6.84 1.46 -1.93
CA TYR A 152 -7.26 0.52 -2.93
C TYR A 152 -8.51 -0.20 -2.45
N PRO A 153 -9.49 -0.42 -3.34
CA PRO A 153 -10.47 -1.44 -3.12
C PRO A 153 -9.73 -2.78 -3.08
N TRP A 154 -9.25 -3.10 -1.89
CA TRP A 154 -8.57 -4.34 -1.61
C TRP A 154 -9.61 -5.44 -1.57
N ALA A 155 -9.57 -6.32 -2.56
CA ALA A 155 -10.14 -7.62 -2.35
C ALA A 155 -9.31 -8.29 -1.25
N SER A 156 -9.92 -8.58 -0.10
CA SER A 156 -9.28 -9.44 0.90
C SER A 156 -9.04 -10.79 0.23
N GLN A 157 -7.80 -11.10 -0.03
CA GLN A 157 -7.42 -12.44 -0.47
C GLN A 157 -7.40 -13.28 0.80
N GLY A 158 -8.34 -14.22 0.92
CA GLY A 158 -8.31 -15.14 2.05
C GLY A 158 -6.97 -15.89 2.12
N LEU A 159 -6.60 -16.33 3.32
CA LEU A 159 -5.41 -17.18 3.51
C LEU A 159 -5.41 -18.32 2.48
N PHE A 160 -4.23 -18.65 1.99
CA PHE A 160 -4.10 -19.76 1.05
C PHE A 160 -4.57 -21.06 1.70
N SER A 161 -5.73 -21.54 1.26
CA SER A 161 -6.32 -22.77 1.74
C SER A 161 -6.13 -23.86 0.69
N ALA A 162 -5.26 -24.79 1.01
CA ALA A 162 -5.11 -26.02 0.27
C ALA A 162 -6.06 -27.11 0.78
N SER A 163 -7.28 -26.74 1.23
CA SER A 163 -8.18 -27.57 2.04
C SER A 163 -8.46 -28.98 1.49
N LEU A 164 -8.42 -29.16 0.17
CA LEU A 164 -8.53 -30.49 -0.48
C LEU A 164 -7.21 -31.26 -0.51
N TYR A 165 -6.07 -30.57 -0.36
CA TYR A 165 -4.73 -31.17 -0.46
C TYR A 165 -3.98 -31.20 0.87
N VAL A 166 -4.37 -30.36 1.85
CA VAL A 166 -3.65 -30.21 3.13
C VAL A 166 -3.65 -31.50 3.92
N LYS A 167 -4.77 -32.21 3.99
CA LYS A 167 -4.84 -33.50 4.73
C LYS A 167 -3.87 -34.52 4.16
N ASN A 168 -3.87 -34.68 2.84
CA ASN A 168 -2.93 -35.57 2.16
C ASN A 168 -1.48 -35.07 2.23
N LEU A 169 -1.27 -33.74 2.29
CA LEU A 169 0.03 -33.15 2.42
C LEU A 169 0.60 -33.37 3.83
N ASP A 170 -0.21 -33.26 4.86
CA ASP A 170 0.17 -33.54 6.24
C ASP A 170 0.56 -35.02 6.41
N ASP A 171 -0.28 -35.94 5.93
CA ASP A 171 0.00 -37.39 5.96
C ASP A 171 1.31 -37.72 5.22
N LEU A 172 1.55 -37.12 4.06
CA LEU A 172 2.79 -37.29 3.29
C LEU A 172 4.01 -36.67 3.99
N ALA A 173 3.86 -35.50 4.60
CA ALA A 173 4.93 -34.84 5.35
C ALA A 173 5.30 -35.65 6.59
N ASP A 174 4.32 -36.17 7.31
CA ASP A 174 4.50 -37.01 8.51
C ASP A 174 5.08 -38.39 8.17
N SER A 175 4.79 -38.95 6.99
CA SER A 175 5.43 -40.14 6.46
C SER A 175 6.88 -39.93 5.96
N GLY A 176 7.39 -38.71 6.06
CA GLY A 176 8.81 -38.39 5.73
C GLY A 176 9.06 -37.97 4.29
N VAL A 177 8.02 -37.71 3.49
CA VAL A 177 8.17 -37.27 2.10
C VAL A 177 8.69 -35.83 2.06
N LEU A 178 9.98 -35.64 1.72
CA LEU A 178 10.68 -34.35 1.74
C LEU A 178 9.95 -33.23 0.96
N PRO A 179 9.50 -33.44 -0.30
CA PRO A 179 8.78 -32.40 -1.02
C PRO A 179 7.51 -31.92 -0.32
N ALA A 180 6.80 -32.83 0.37
CA ALA A 180 5.60 -32.50 1.13
C ALA A 180 5.92 -31.62 2.35
N LYS A 181 7.00 -31.93 3.07
CA LYS A 181 7.48 -31.10 4.20
C LYS A 181 7.84 -29.71 3.74
N VAL A 182 8.58 -29.57 2.64
CA VAL A 182 8.96 -28.26 2.10
C VAL A 182 7.73 -27.45 1.69
N LEU A 183 6.76 -28.06 1.01
CA LEU A 183 5.51 -27.37 0.63
C LEU A 183 4.70 -26.93 1.85
N LYS A 184 4.61 -27.75 2.90
CA LYS A 184 3.92 -27.41 4.14
C LYS A 184 4.54 -26.16 4.77
N LEU A 185 5.87 -26.11 4.92
CA LEU A 185 6.59 -24.95 5.45
C LEU A 185 6.37 -23.70 4.57
N MET A 186 6.37 -23.84 3.24
CA MET A 186 6.12 -22.72 2.34
C MET A 186 4.70 -22.17 2.44
N ILE A 187 3.69 -23.02 2.61
CA ILE A 187 2.31 -22.61 2.81
C ILE A 187 2.17 -21.87 4.14
N GLU A 188 2.76 -22.39 5.20
CA GLU A 188 2.74 -21.76 6.51
C GLU A 188 3.43 -20.39 6.49
N LYS A 189 4.59 -20.31 5.84
CA LYS A 189 5.31 -19.04 5.61
C LYS A 189 4.47 -18.03 4.82
N LEU A 190 3.82 -18.46 3.70
CA LEU A 190 2.95 -17.61 2.92
C LEU A 190 1.80 -17.06 3.77
N ASN A 191 1.13 -17.92 4.53
CA ASN A 191 -0.02 -17.52 5.35
C ASN A 191 0.38 -16.53 6.43
N LEU A 192 1.52 -16.72 7.08
CA LEU A 192 2.04 -15.79 8.08
C LEU A 192 2.36 -14.41 7.46
N GLN A 193 3.01 -14.39 6.30
CA GLN A 193 3.29 -13.17 5.56
C GLN A 193 2.00 -12.47 5.08
N ALA A 194 1.02 -13.23 4.60
CA ALA A 194 -0.27 -12.73 4.18
C ALA A 194 -1.06 -12.11 5.35
N MET A 195 -1.01 -12.72 6.54
CA MET A 195 -1.65 -12.14 7.74
C MET A 195 -1.04 -10.78 8.12
N ALA A 196 0.28 -10.65 8.07
CA ALA A 196 0.94 -9.36 8.33
C ALA A 196 0.51 -8.30 7.30
N LEU A 197 0.44 -8.67 6.01
CA LEU A 197 -0.02 -7.78 4.94
C LEU A 197 -1.50 -7.37 5.12
N GLU A 198 -2.39 -8.29 5.49
CA GLU A 198 -3.80 -7.97 5.75
C GLU A 198 -3.98 -7.03 6.95
N ARG A 199 -3.17 -7.18 8.01
CA ARG A 199 -3.15 -6.23 9.13
C ARG A 199 -2.67 -4.86 8.68
N LEU A 200 -1.60 -4.82 7.88
CA LEU A 200 -1.10 -3.57 7.30
C LEU A 200 -2.17 -2.87 6.45
N LYS A 201 -2.87 -3.59 5.60
CA LYS A 201 -4.04 -3.07 4.85
C LYS A 201 -5.13 -2.56 5.79
N GLY A 202 -5.39 -3.29 6.88
CA GLY A 202 -6.41 -2.95 7.87
C GLY A 202 -6.20 -1.56 8.50
N VAL A 203 -4.94 -1.16 8.71
CA VAL A 203 -4.59 0.17 9.24
C VAL A 203 -5.08 1.28 8.31
N TYR A 204 -4.98 1.08 7.00
CA TYR A 204 -5.37 2.07 5.99
C TYR A 204 -6.83 1.98 5.54
N ARG A 205 -7.59 0.98 6.01
CA ARG A 205 -9.00 0.77 5.61
C ARG A 205 -9.88 1.97 5.92
N LYS A 206 -9.66 2.66 7.03
CA LYS A 206 -10.41 3.88 7.40
C LYS A 206 -10.16 5.03 6.43
N ILE A 207 -8.97 5.07 5.85
CA ILE A 207 -8.57 6.09 4.87
C ILE A 207 -9.14 5.75 3.48
N SER A 208 -9.56 4.50 3.23
CA SER A 208 -10.06 4.08 1.92
C SER A 208 -11.52 4.46 1.62
N ARG A 209 -12.22 5.10 2.58
CA ARG A 209 -13.62 5.48 2.42
C ARG A 209 -13.77 6.98 2.30
N ALA A 210 -13.54 7.51 1.10
CA ALA A 210 -13.60 8.94 0.84
C ALA A 210 -14.99 9.55 1.13
N GLU A 211 -16.05 8.75 1.05
CA GLU A 211 -17.40 9.12 1.41
C GLU A 211 -17.63 9.40 2.90
N GLU A 212 -16.76 8.88 3.76
CA GLU A 212 -16.80 9.09 5.22
C GLU A 212 -15.91 10.28 5.65
N TRP A 213 -15.17 10.90 4.73
CA TRP A 213 -14.28 12.01 5.08
C TRP A 213 -15.07 13.31 5.34
N PRO A 214 -14.58 14.12 6.27
CA PRO A 214 -15.16 15.46 6.47
C PRO A 214 -14.95 16.30 5.20
N SER A 215 -15.98 17.05 4.84
CA SER A 215 -15.94 17.97 3.71
C SER A 215 -15.52 19.36 4.20
N TYR A 216 -14.46 19.90 3.64
CA TYR A 216 -13.91 21.21 4.00
C TYR A 216 -14.20 22.24 2.94
N GLN A 217 -14.59 23.45 3.39
CA GLN A 217 -14.60 24.61 2.54
C GLN A 217 -13.16 25.07 2.32
N THR A 218 -12.72 25.01 1.08
CA THR A 218 -11.31 25.07 0.73
C THR A 218 -11.09 26.05 -0.41
N ASN A 219 -10.11 26.96 -0.26
CA ASN A 219 -9.62 27.78 -1.37
C ASN A 219 -8.42 27.07 -1.98
N LEU A 220 -8.65 26.34 -3.09
CA LEU A 220 -7.71 25.42 -3.72
C LEU A 220 -7.01 26.00 -4.95
N SER A 221 -5.75 25.64 -5.14
CA SER A 221 -4.93 25.88 -6.33
C SER A 221 -3.91 24.77 -6.54
N CYS A 222 -3.22 24.72 -7.67
CA CYS A 222 -2.11 23.78 -7.90
C CYS A 222 -0.89 23.99 -6.98
N GLY A 223 -0.76 25.15 -6.34
CA GLY A 223 0.34 25.39 -5.39
C GLY A 223 0.00 25.05 -3.94
N GLY A 224 -1.26 24.79 -3.63
CA GLY A 224 -1.71 24.53 -2.27
C GLY A 224 -3.14 24.99 -2.03
N PHE A 225 -3.56 24.93 -0.78
CA PHE A 225 -4.91 25.29 -0.39
C PHE A 225 -4.97 25.96 0.99
N SER A 226 -6.11 26.59 1.29
CA SER A 226 -6.43 26.98 2.65
C SER A 226 -7.82 26.47 3.02
N PHE A 227 -7.98 26.10 4.28
CA PHE A 227 -9.24 25.57 4.80
C PHE A 227 -9.55 26.09 6.20
N LEU A 228 -10.79 25.99 6.61
CA LEU A 228 -11.28 26.42 7.91
C LEU A 228 -11.44 25.20 8.81
N THR A 229 -10.99 25.31 10.07
CA THR A 229 -11.03 24.20 11.03
C THR A 229 -11.05 24.71 12.47
N ASN A 230 -11.45 23.82 13.38
CA ASN A 230 -11.30 24.03 14.83
C ASN A 230 -10.01 23.43 15.41
N ASP A 231 -9.32 22.62 14.59
CA ASP A 231 -8.09 21.97 14.98
C ASP A 231 -6.88 22.89 14.75
N SER A 232 -5.90 22.79 15.65
CA SER A 232 -4.63 23.52 15.54
C SER A 232 -3.57 22.62 14.93
N TYR A 233 -2.81 23.17 14.01
CA TYR A 233 -1.72 22.48 13.32
C TYR A 233 -0.41 23.26 13.51
N PRO A 234 0.71 22.58 13.76
CA PRO A 234 2.00 23.27 13.92
C PRO A 234 2.43 23.88 12.57
N VAL A 235 2.71 25.17 12.57
CA VAL A 235 3.26 25.85 11.37
C VAL A 235 4.61 25.22 11.02
N PHE A 236 4.85 25.02 9.72
CA PHE A 236 5.97 24.28 9.12
C PHE A 236 5.93 22.75 9.36
N GLY A 237 4.88 22.22 9.99
CA GLY A 237 4.63 20.78 10.03
C GLY A 237 4.29 20.22 8.66
N ASN A 238 4.70 18.99 8.39
CA ASN A 238 4.32 18.24 7.20
C ASN A 238 3.02 17.47 7.45
N MET A 239 2.24 17.29 6.39
CA MET A 239 1.05 16.46 6.42
C MET A 239 0.89 15.67 5.13
N ASP A 240 0.33 14.47 5.22
CA ASP A 240 -0.20 13.77 4.08
C ASP A 240 -1.66 14.16 3.90
N ILE A 241 -2.00 14.45 2.67
CA ILE A 241 -3.27 15.02 2.27
C ILE A 241 -3.94 14.04 1.33
N PHE A 242 -5.14 13.64 1.70
CA PHE A 242 -6.00 12.77 0.92
C PHE A 242 -7.21 13.60 0.49
N MET A 243 -7.41 13.80 -0.81
CA MET A 243 -8.51 14.60 -1.36
C MET A 243 -9.34 13.76 -2.34
N ALA A 244 -10.66 13.86 -2.25
CA ALA A 244 -11.55 13.30 -3.25
C ALA A 244 -11.85 14.36 -4.33
N ILE A 245 -11.32 14.16 -5.53
CA ILE A 245 -11.48 15.04 -6.68
C ILE A 245 -12.12 14.24 -7.82
N ASP A 246 -13.30 14.65 -8.30
CA ASP A 246 -14.03 13.98 -9.41
C ASP A 246 -14.15 12.45 -9.24
N ALA A 247 -14.53 12.01 -8.04
CA ALA A 247 -14.66 10.60 -7.65
C ALA A 247 -13.33 9.80 -7.61
N GLU A 248 -12.20 10.44 -7.85
CA GLU A 248 -10.87 9.86 -7.65
C GLU A 248 -10.24 10.38 -6.36
N VAL A 249 -9.50 9.53 -5.69
CA VAL A 249 -8.73 9.93 -4.52
C VAL A 249 -7.31 10.28 -4.93
N MET A 250 -6.95 11.52 -4.66
CA MET A 250 -5.59 12.01 -4.82
C MET A 250 -4.89 12.06 -3.47
N VAL A 251 -3.66 11.61 -3.44
CA VAL A 251 -2.81 11.68 -2.25
C VAL A 251 -1.55 12.47 -2.57
N CYS A 252 -1.25 13.45 -1.72
CA CYS A 252 -0.05 14.27 -1.86
C CYS A 252 0.49 14.65 -0.48
N ARG A 253 1.68 15.22 -0.47
CA ARG A 253 2.28 15.79 0.74
C ARG A 253 2.22 17.29 0.68
N GLY A 254 1.95 17.90 1.82
CA GLY A 254 1.97 19.35 1.96
C GLY A 254 2.63 19.79 3.26
N LYS A 255 2.97 21.06 3.27
CA LYS A 255 3.55 21.75 4.41
C LYS A 255 2.62 22.86 4.88
N ILE A 256 2.37 22.93 6.17
CA ILE A 256 1.59 24.01 6.77
C ILE A 256 2.44 25.29 6.75
N ILE A 257 2.00 26.28 5.97
CA ILE A 257 2.70 27.55 5.83
C ILE A 257 2.13 28.68 6.69
N SER A 258 0.88 28.54 7.13
CA SER A 258 0.24 29.52 7.99
C SER A 258 -0.89 28.94 8.82
N GLN A 259 -1.07 29.47 10.03
CA GLN A 259 -2.23 29.29 10.88
C GLN A 259 -2.66 30.66 11.38
N VAL A 260 -3.84 31.09 11.02
CA VAL A 260 -4.41 32.39 11.41
C VAL A 260 -5.67 32.15 12.25
N SER A 261 -5.72 32.74 13.44
CA SER A 261 -6.93 32.74 14.25
C SER A 261 -7.96 33.69 13.62
N ILE A 262 -9.17 33.17 13.40
CA ILE A 262 -10.27 33.92 12.77
C ILE A 262 -11.37 34.13 13.78
N GLY A 263 -11.30 34.63 14.84
CA GLY A 263 -12.27 34.99 15.89
C GLY A 263 -13.80 34.87 15.59
N ASN A 264 -14.19 34.31 14.47
CA ASN A 264 -15.56 34.14 14.00
C ASN A 264 -15.99 32.67 14.05
N GLU A 265 -17.02 32.37 14.81
CA GLU A 265 -17.69 31.06 14.74
C GLU A 265 -18.22 30.79 13.31
N PRO A 266 -18.23 29.53 12.83
CA PRO A 266 -18.03 28.32 13.61
C PRO A 266 -16.58 27.80 13.68
N PHE A 267 -15.63 28.43 13.02
CA PHE A 267 -14.25 27.95 12.93
C PHE A 267 -13.27 28.86 13.67
N LYS A 268 -12.26 28.25 14.32
CA LYS A 268 -11.24 28.96 15.08
C LYS A 268 -10.06 29.42 14.24
N TYR A 269 -9.69 28.61 13.23
CA TYR A 269 -8.48 28.79 12.46
C TYR A 269 -8.71 28.69 10.97
N ARG A 270 -7.93 29.52 10.24
CA ARG A 270 -7.65 29.31 8.81
C ARG A 270 -6.25 28.77 8.67
N ILE A 271 -6.12 27.59 8.08
CA ILE A 271 -4.86 26.92 7.84
C ILE A 271 -4.48 27.07 6.37
N GLY A 272 -3.25 27.50 6.10
CA GLY A 272 -2.68 27.52 4.76
C GLY A 272 -1.69 26.39 4.59
N VAL A 273 -1.84 25.63 3.52
CA VAL A 273 -1.01 24.47 3.17
C VAL A 273 -0.42 24.68 1.78
N GLU A 274 0.87 24.48 1.63
CA GLU A 274 1.58 24.42 0.36
C GLU A 274 1.82 22.96 0.00
N PHE A 275 1.57 22.59 -1.27
CA PHE A 275 1.91 21.26 -1.72
C PHE A 275 3.42 21.13 -1.90
N ASP A 276 4.01 20.12 -1.27
CA ASP A 276 5.44 19.84 -1.32
C ASP A 276 5.79 18.88 -2.44
N LEU A 277 4.92 17.89 -2.68
CA LEU A 277 5.09 16.87 -3.72
C LEU A 277 3.76 16.66 -4.46
N LEU A 278 3.67 17.20 -5.68
CA LEU A 278 2.64 16.88 -6.67
C LEU A 278 3.30 16.29 -7.91
N THR A 279 2.66 15.29 -8.48
CA THR A 279 3.02 14.83 -9.84
C THR A 279 2.37 15.74 -10.87
N SER A 280 2.92 15.79 -12.09
CA SER A 280 2.30 16.54 -13.19
C SER A 280 0.87 16.06 -13.51
N GLU A 281 0.58 14.78 -13.32
CA GLU A 281 -0.79 14.23 -13.45
C GLU A 281 -1.73 14.81 -12.39
N GLN A 282 -1.27 14.93 -11.15
CA GLN A 282 -2.04 15.50 -10.05
C GLN A 282 -2.27 17.00 -10.23
N GLU A 283 -1.24 17.75 -10.67
CA GLU A 283 -1.39 19.16 -11.01
C GLU A 283 -2.43 19.37 -12.11
N HIS A 284 -2.40 18.53 -13.14
CA HIS A 284 -3.36 18.58 -14.24
C HIS A 284 -4.78 18.25 -13.75
N ALA A 285 -4.94 17.22 -12.91
CA ALA A 285 -6.23 16.84 -12.34
C ALA A 285 -6.84 17.98 -11.51
N ILE A 286 -6.05 18.63 -10.64
CA ILE A 286 -6.50 19.80 -9.87
C ILE A 286 -6.93 20.93 -10.82
N THR A 287 -6.14 21.22 -11.84
CA THR A 287 -6.41 22.30 -12.80
C THR A 287 -7.76 22.07 -13.51
N LEU A 288 -7.96 20.88 -14.04
CA LEU A 288 -9.21 20.50 -14.72
C LEU A 288 -10.42 20.58 -13.78
N PHE A 289 -10.28 20.04 -12.58
CA PHE A 289 -11.34 20.10 -11.56
C PHE A 289 -11.74 21.53 -11.26
N LEU A 290 -10.79 22.44 -11.04
CA LEU A 290 -11.09 23.86 -10.75
C LEU A 290 -11.75 24.55 -11.93
N GLN A 291 -11.29 24.31 -13.15
CA GLN A 291 -11.90 24.84 -14.38
C GLN A 291 -13.34 24.35 -14.58
N HIS A 292 -13.57 23.05 -14.41
CA HIS A 292 -14.90 22.47 -14.49
C HIS A 292 -15.85 23.07 -13.43
N LYS A 293 -15.35 23.27 -12.21
CA LYS A 293 -16.12 23.84 -11.13
C LYS A 293 -16.48 25.30 -11.41
N GLU A 294 -15.52 26.11 -11.88
CA GLU A 294 -15.77 27.50 -12.28
C GLU A 294 -16.81 27.60 -13.38
N ILE A 295 -16.67 26.80 -14.44
CA ILE A 295 -17.64 26.78 -15.56
C ILE A 295 -19.03 26.39 -15.06
N LYS A 296 -19.13 25.35 -14.25
CA LYS A 296 -20.40 24.88 -13.69
C LYS A 296 -21.08 25.96 -12.85
N ASP A 297 -20.34 26.64 -12.00
CA ASP A 297 -20.86 27.68 -11.13
C ASP A 297 -21.26 28.94 -11.96
N ALA A 298 -20.47 29.30 -12.99
CA ALA A 298 -20.83 30.37 -13.92
C ALA A 298 -22.10 30.05 -14.70
N MET A 299 -22.27 28.81 -15.18
CA MET A 299 -23.47 28.38 -15.87
C MET A 299 -24.70 28.38 -14.95
N ALA A 300 -24.54 28.02 -13.68
CA ALA A 300 -25.61 28.05 -12.70
C ALA A 300 -26.12 29.49 -12.41
N MET A 301 -25.20 30.49 -12.47
CA MET A 301 -25.52 31.88 -12.31
C MET A 301 -26.24 32.49 -13.53
N VAL A 302 -26.02 31.92 -14.72
CA VAL A 302 -26.61 32.38 -15.99
C VAL A 302 -27.95 31.70 -16.30
N ALA A 303 -28.31 30.62 -15.60
CA ALA A 303 -29.63 30.01 -15.73
C ALA A 303 -30.71 31.00 -15.30
N LEU A 304 -31.25 31.73 -16.27
CA LEU A 304 -32.35 32.66 -16.09
C LEU A 304 -33.60 31.91 -15.58
N PRO A 305 -34.37 32.49 -14.66
CA PRO A 305 -35.66 31.93 -14.31
C PRO A 305 -36.57 32.03 -15.53
N PHE A 306 -37.02 30.88 -16.02
CA PHE A 306 -38.19 30.79 -16.92
C PHE A 306 -39.45 30.86 -16.10
#